data_ba68ff9077f86f2dc7265a7489e31293
#
_entry.id   ba68ff9077f86f2dc7265a7489e31293
#
_cell.length_a   1.000
_cell.length_b   1.000
_cell.length_c   1.000
_cell.angle_alpha   90.00
_cell.angle_beta   90.00
_cell.angle_gamma   90.00
#
_symmetry.space_group_name_H-M   'P 1'
#
loop_
_entity.id
_entity.type
_entity.pdbx_description
1 polymer ?
#
loop_
_entity_poly.entity_id
_entity_poly.type
_entity_poly.pdbx_seq_one_letter_code
_entity_poly.pdbx_strand_id
1 'polypeptide(L)'
;MKNLVAGLLISSLAQAALAAPATPAIDVYKSPTCGCCNKWIDHLKANGFTVRSHDTDNVAQHKHRLGVPSGYGSCHTAEIGGYVVEGHVPARDIKRLLKEKPRARGLVVPAMPVGSPGMEEGNRKDPYDVFLVNRNGSTRTYAQY
;
A
#
# COMPACT_ATOMS: atom_id res chain seq x y z
N MET A 1 -58.28 46.99 -6.50
CA MET A 1 -57.70 45.67 -6.95
C MET A 1 -56.20 45.71 -6.69
N LYS A 2 -55.73 45.02 -5.62
CA LYS A 2 -54.36 45.05 -5.20
C LYS A 2 -53.70 43.64 -5.56
N ASN A 3 -52.78 43.60 -6.54
CA ASN A 3 -52.07 42.41 -6.92
C ASN A 3 -50.89 42.26 -5.98
N LEU A 4 -50.91 41.23 -5.12
CA LEU A 4 -49.73 40.72 -4.37
C LEU A 4 -48.96 39.77 -5.27
N VAL A 5 -47.74 40.16 -5.65
CA VAL A 5 -46.77 39.27 -6.28
C VAL A 5 -45.94 38.65 -5.17
N ALA A 6 -46.15 37.37 -4.89
CA ALA A 6 -45.36 36.60 -3.96
C ALA A 6 -44.08 36.15 -4.67
N GLY A 7 -42.94 36.74 -4.31
CA GLY A 7 -41.63 36.34 -4.81
C GLY A 7 -41.14 35.05 -4.10
N LEU A 8 -40.97 33.96 -4.85
CA LEU A 8 -40.41 32.70 -4.39
C LEU A 8 -38.88 32.83 -4.36
N LEU A 9 -38.30 32.97 -3.17
CA LEU A 9 -36.85 32.87 -2.97
C LEU A 9 -36.42 31.40 -2.99
N ILE A 10 -35.84 30.96 -4.11
CA ILE A 10 -35.20 29.62 -4.23
C ILE A 10 -33.81 29.74 -3.63
N SER A 11 -33.63 29.27 -2.37
CA SER A 11 -32.31 29.11 -1.75
C SER A 11 -31.61 27.88 -2.34
N SER A 12 -30.65 28.10 -3.22
CA SER A 12 -29.75 27.02 -3.71
C SER A 12 -28.76 26.67 -2.61
N LEU A 13 -28.97 25.54 -1.94
CA LEU A 13 -27.98 24.89 -1.08
C LEU A 13 -26.82 24.32 -1.95
N ALA A 14 -25.72 25.04 -1.98
CA ALA A 14 -24.48 24.51 -2.57
C ALA A 14 -23.96 23.36 -1.68
N GLN A 15 -24.12 22.13 -2.14
CA GLN A 15 -23.49 20.96 -1.51
C GLN A 15 -21.99 20.99 -1.79
N ALA A 16 -21.20 21.35 -0.78
CA ALA A 16 -19.76 21.20 -0.84
C ALA A 16 -19.44 19.67 -0.84
N ALA A 17 -19.06 19.15 -1.99
CA ALA A 17 -18.55 17.79 -2.10
C ALA A 17 -17.21 17.72 -1.31
N LEU A 18 -17.22 17.07 -0.15
CA LEU A 18 -16.00 16.71 0.57
C LEU A 18 -15.22 15.72 -0.29
N ALA A 19 -14.17 16.19 -0.95
CA ALA A 19 -13.23 15.33 -1.64
C ALA A 19 -12.62 14.33 -0.62
N ALA A 20 -12.75 13.03 -0.90
CA ALA A 20 -12.09 12.00 -0.10
C ALA A 20 -10.58 12.27 -0.09
N PRO A 21 -9.87 12.11 1.04
CA PRO A 21 -8.45 12.32 1.10
C PRO A 21 -7.75 11.39 0.10
N ALA A 22 -6.92 11.97 -0.78
CA ALA A 22 -6.19 11.22 -1.78
C ALA A 22 -5.28 10.19 -1.09
N THR A 23 -5.27 8.95 -1.60
CA THR A 23 -4.34 7.91 -1.13
C THR A 23 -2.90 8.42 -1.33
N PRO A 24 -2.04 8.40 -0.29
CA PRO A 24 -0.66 8.84 -0.45
C PRO A 24 0.07 7.99 -1.49
N ALA A 25 1.06 8.56 -2.17
CA ALA A 25 1.91 7.80 -3.08
C ALA A 25 2.75 6.80 -2.27
N ILE A 26 3.04 5.63 -2.88
CA ILE A 26 3.95 4.63 -2.34
C ILE A 26 5.33 4.81 -2.96
N ASP A 27 6.35 4.97 -2.15
CA ASP A 27 7.76 5.03 -2.55
C ASP A 27 8.37 3.64 -2.47
N VAL A 28 8.86 3.11 -3.59
CA VAL A 28 9.41 1.75 -3.70
C VAL A 28 10.89 1.80 -3.99
N TYR A 29 11.72 1.20 -3.15
CA TYR A 29 13.18 1.09 -3.28
C TYR A 29 13.56 -0.32 -3.72
N LYS A 30 14.16 -0.45 -4.89
CA LYS A 30 14.47 -1.74 -5.52
C LYS A 30 15.76 -1.69 -6.33
N SER A 31 16.35 -2.87 -6.63
CA SER A 31 17.41 -2.96 -7.62
C SER A 31 16.87 -2.61 -9.02
N PRO A 32 17.65 -1.90 -9.86
CA PRO A 32 17.24 -1.57 -11.24
C PRO A 32 16.94 -2.83 -12.08
N THR A 33 17.56 -3.97 -11.78
CA THR A 33 17.40 -5.24 -12.50
C THR A 33 16.31 -6.16 -11.92
N CYS A 34 15.58 -5.73 -10.88
CA CYS A 34 14.56 -6.55 -10.23
C CYS A 34 13.26 -6.65 -11.05
N GLY A 35 13.13 -7.69 -11.88
CA GLY A 35 11.95 -7.89 -12.72
C GLY A 35 10.66 -8.15 -11.94
N CYS A 36 10.69 -8.98 -10.89
CA CYS A 36 9.52 -9.26 -10.05
C CYS A 36 9.05 -8.01 -9.28
N CYS A 37 9.98 -7.13 -8.89
CA CYS A 37 9.64 -5.86 -8.27
C CYS A 37 8.82 -4.96 -9.21
N ASN A 38 9.17 -4.93 -10.51
CA ASN A 38 8.42 -4.19 -11.51
C ASN A 38 7.00 -4.74 -11.66
N LYS A 39 6.82 -6.07 -11.70
CA LYS A 39 5.51 -6.72 -11.75
C LYS A 39 4.66 -6.38 -10.51
N TRP A 40 5.27 -6.34 -9.32
CA TRP A 40 4.57 -5.91 -8.11
C TRP A 40 4.15 -4.43 -8.18
N ILE A 41 5.01 -3.55 -8.70
CA ILE A 41 4.66 -2.14 -8.96
C ILE A 41 3.46 -2.04 -9.93
N ASP A 42 3.44 -2.84 -10.98
CA ASP A 42 2.32 -2.87 -11.93
C ASP A 42 1.03 -3.36 -11.25
N HIS A 43 1.12 -4.38 -10.39
CA HIS A 43 -0.01 -4.81 -9.55
C HIS A 43 -0.54 -3.67 -8.68
N LEU A 44 0.31 -2.88 -8.04
CA LEU A 44 -0.11 -1.73 -7.24
C LEU A 44 -0.80 -0.67 -8.08
N LYS A 45 -0.22 -0.30 -9.23
CA LYS A 45 -0.81 0.67 -10.17
C LYS A 45 -2.18 0.22 -10.67
N ALA A 46 -2.32 -1.06 -11.06
CA ALA A 46 -3.58 -1.66 -11.50
C ALA A 46 -4.65 -1.64 -10.37
N ASN A 47 -4.23 -1.55 -9.12
CA ASN A 47 -5.10 -1.43 -7.95
C ASN A 47 -5.28 0.03 -7.46
N GLY A 48 -4.89 1.02 -8.28
CA GLY A 48 -5.17 2.43 -8.04
C GLY A 48 -4.16 3.15 -7.13
N PHE A 49 -2.97 2.57 -6.89
CA PHE A 49 -1.90 3.27 -6.18
C PHE A 49 -1.09 4.16 -7.13
N THR A 50 -0.75 5.35 -6.66
CA THR A 50 0.33 6.15 -7.26
C THR A 50 1.66 5.63 -6.74
N VAL A 51 2.56 5.18 -7.63
CA VAL A 51 3.85 4.59 -7.27
C VAL A 51 4.99 5.45 -7.76
N ARG A 52 5.93 5.78 -6.87
CA ARG A 52 7.24 6.35 -7.17
C ARG A 52 8.29 5.27 -6.98
N SER A 53 8.96 4.87 -8.06
CA SER A 53 10.02 3.85 -8.02
C SER A 53 11.39 4.53 -7.92
N HIS A 54 12.20 4.03 -6.98
CA HIS A 54 13.57 4.48 -6.73
C HIS A 54 14.52 3.30 -6.93
N ASP A 55 15.25 3.31 -8.05
CA ASP A 55 16.27 2.33 -8.31
C ASP A 55 17.51 2.62 -7.44
N THR A 56 18.02 1.61 -6.77
CA THR A 56 19.16 1.71 -5.85
C THR A 56 19.96 0.42 -5.80
N ASP A 57 21.27 0.54 -5.68
CA ASP A 57 22.17 -0.61 -5.45
C ASP A 57 22.22 -1.02 -3.97
N ASN A 58 21.62 -0.23 -3.07
CA ASN A 58 21.64 -0.47 -1.63
C ASN A 58 20.23 -0.53 -1.02
N VAL A 59 19.43 -1.50 -1.46
CA VAL A 59 18.07 -1.74 -0.90
C VAL A 59 18.14 -2.06 0.60
N ALA A 60 19.24 -2.69 1.06
CA ALA A 60 19.45 -3.04 2.47
C ALA A 60 19.46 -1.81 3.40
N GLN A 61 20.03 -0.69 2.95
CA GLN A 61 20.03 0.56 3.70
C GLN A 61 18.60 1.09 3.92
N HIS A 62 17.75 1.01 2.89
CA HIS A 62 16.35 1.43 2.98
C HIS A 62 15.56 0.52 3.92
N LYS A 63 15.78 -0.82 3.88
CA LYS A 63 15.17 -1.76 4.83
C LYS A 63 15.54 -1.44 6.28
N HIS A 64 16.82 -1.19 6.52
CA HIS A 64 17.31 -0.80 7.86
C HIS A 64 16.66 0.52 8.32
N ARG A 65 16.66 1.56 7.49
CA ARG A 65 16.04 2.86 7.76
C ARG A 65 14.55 2.73 8.10
N LEU A 66 13.83 1.88 7.36
CA LEU A 66 12.40 1.64 7.53
C LEU A 66 12.10 0.65 8.66
N GLY A 67 13.13 0.01 9.22
CA GLY A 67 13.04 -0.91 10.35
C GLY A 67 12.36 -2.23 10.01
N VAL A 68 12.65 -2.77 8.82
CA VAL A 68 12.28 -4.14 8.45
C VAL A 68 12.97 -5.10 9.41
N PRO A 69 12.25 -6.00 10.11
CA PRO A 69 12.88 -6.92 11.06
C PRO A 69 13.81 -7.91 10.36
N SER A 70 14.89 -8.30 11.05
CA SER A 70 15.78 -9.36 10.56
C SER A 70 15.01 -10.64 10.31
N GLY A 71 15.29 -11.31 9.18
CA GLY A 71 14.62 -12.55 8.75
C GLY A 71 13.29 -12.33 8.00
N TYR A 72 12.79 -11.08 7.89
CA TYR A 72 11.56 -10.76 7.17
C TYR A 72 11.80 -10.05 5.83
N GLY A 73 13.03 -10.01 5.35
CA GLY A 73 13.40 -9.33 4.12
C GLY A 73 12.93 -10.03 2.85
N SER A 74 12.70 -9.24 1.81
CA SER A 74 12.37 -9.66 0.44
C SER A 74 13.25 -8.90 -0.57
N CYS A 75 12.89 -8.86 -1.86
CA CYS A 75 13.71 -8.24 -2.91
C CYS A 75 13.60 -6.70 -2.97
N HIS A 76 12.55 -6.10 -2.42
CA HIS A 76 12.34 -4.66 -2.37
C HIS A 76 11.74 -4.24 -1.04
N THR A 77 11.76 -2.94 -0.78
CA THR A 77 11.05 -2.35 0.36
C THR A 77 10.34 -1.07 -0.10
N ALA A 78 9.27 -0.71 0.58
CA ALA A 78 8.50 0.48 0.25
C ALA A 78 7.99 1.19 1.53
N GLU A 79 7.56 2.44 1.34
CA GLU A 79 6.90 3.21 2.39
C GLU A 79 5.66 3.92 1.85
N ILE A 80 4.58 3.96 2.64
CA ILE A 80 3.34 4.65 2.34
C ILE A 80 2.63 5.10 3.60
N GLY A 81 2.28 6.37 3.69
CA GLY A 81 1.52 6.90 4.84
C GLY A 81 2.16 6.65 6.20
N GLY A 82 3.49 6.59 6.25
CA GLY A 82 4.26 6.31 7.48
C GLY A 82 4.40 4.81 7.82
N TYR A 83 3.91 3.91 6.96
CA TYR A 83 4.09 2.46 7.08
C TYR A 83 5.15 1.94 6.13
N VAL A 84 5.92 0.94 6.60
CA VAL A 84 6.76 0.12 5.73
C VAL A 84 5.91 -0.97 5.05
N VAL A 85 6.22 -1.27 3.79
CA VAL A 85 5.71 -2.41 3.05
C VAL A 85 6.90 -3.17 2.49
N GLU A 86 7.15 -4.37 3.01
CA GLU A 86 8.27 -5.20 2.62
C GLU A 86 7.80 -6.37 1.75
N GLY A 87 8.39 -6.51 0.57
CA GLY A 87 8.12 -7.63 -0.33
C GLY A 87 6.75 -7.57 -1.02
N HIS A 88 6.28 -8.71 -1.47
CA HIS A 88 5.14 -8.85 -2.39
C HIS A 88 3.77 -8.81 -1.69
N VAL A 89 3.57 -7.79 -0.83
CA VAL A 89 2.30 -7.58 -0.11
C VAL A 89 1.17 -7.27 -1.10
N PRO A 90 0.04 -7.98 -1.04
CA PRO A 90 -1.11 -7.68 -1.89
C PRO A 90 -1.68 -6.28 -1.68
N ALA A 91 -2.06 -5.61 -2.77
CA ALA A 91 -2.63 -4.26 -2.75
C ALA A 91 -3.84 -4.12 -1.82
N ARG A 92 -4.67 -5.17 -1.69
CA ARG A 92 -5.83 -5.19 -0.79
C ARG A 92 -5.44 -5.07 0.69
N ASP A 93 -4.31 -5.67 1.07
CA ASP A 93 -3.84 -5.61 2.46
C ASP A 93 -3.22 -4.25 2.77
N ILE A 94 -2.54 -3.63 1.80
CA ILE A 94 -2.06 -2.25 1.94
C ILE A 94 -3.25 -1.28 2.08
N LYS A 95 -4.32 -1.44 1.28
CA LYS A 95 -5.55 -0.64 1.41
C LYS A 95 -6.19 -0.81 2.78
N ARG A 96 -6.24 -2.06 3.29
CA ARG A 96 -6.78 -2.36 4.63
C ARG A 96 -5.94 -1.70 5.72
N LEU A 97 -4.60 -1.79 5.64
CA LEU A 97 -3.68 -1.12 6.56
C LEU A 97 -3.91 0.39 6.61
N LEU A 98 -4.03 1.05 5.46
CA LEU A 98 -4.26 2.49 5.36
C LEU A 98 -5.64 2.91 5.89
N LYS A 99 -6.64 2.03 5.80
CA LYS A 99 -7.99 2.26 6.34
C LYS A 99 -8.03 2.06 7.86
N GLU A 100 -7.45 0.96 8.36
CA GLU A 100 -7.47 0.59 9.78
C GLU A 100 -6.53 1.45 10.63
N LYS A 101 -5.45 1.95 10.03
CA LYS A 101 -4.42 2.80 10.67
C LYS A 101 -3.92 2.26 12.02
N PRO A 102 -3.54 0.96 12.11
CA PRO A 102 -3.07 0.40 13.36
C PRO A 102 -1.78 1.08 13.85
N ARG A 103 -1.52 1.05 15.15
CA ARG A 103 -0.24 1.51 15.74
C ARG A 103 0.87 0.48 15.48
N ALA A 104 1.26 0.33 14.23
CA ALA A 104 2.24 -0.64 13.74
C ALA A 104 3.34 0.04 12.95
N ARG A 105 4.38 -0.72 12.61
CA ARG A 105 5.44 -0.31 11.68
C ARG A 105 4.97 -0.49 10.22
N GLY A 106 4.31 -1.61 9.89
CA GLY A 106 3.82 -1.88 8.55
C GLY A 106 3.54 -3.36 8.30
N LEU A 107 3.59 -3.76 7.03
CA LEU A 107 3.34 -5.13 6.57
C LEU A 107 4.57 -5.72 5.90
N VAL A 108 4.76 -7.03 6.05
CA VAL A 108 5.83 -7.77 5.39
C VAL A 108 5.32 -9.10 4.82
N VAL A 109 5.79 -9.43 3.62
CA VAL A 109 5.77 -10.80 3.05
C VAL A 109 7.23 -11.22 2.90
N PRO A 110 7.73 -12.11 3.78
CA PRO A 110 9.12 -12.56 3.72
C PRO A 110 9.40 -13.35 2.45
N ALA A 111 10.64 -13.30 1.98
CA ALA A 111 11.07 -13.98 0.77
C ALA A 111 10.27 -13.55 -0.48
N MET A 112 10.01 -14.48 -1.39
CA MET A 112 9.31 -14.25 -2.67
C MET A 112 8.43 -15.46 -2.98
N PRO A 113 7.33 -15.68 -2.21
CA PRO A 113 6.49 -16.86 -2.39
C PRO A 113 5.82 -16.85 -3.77
N VAL A 114 5.84 -18.01 -4.45
CA VAL A 114 5.21 -18.20 -5.75
C VAL A 114 3.70 -17.98 -5.60
N GLY A 115 3.12 -17.21 -6.52
CA GLY A 115 1.70 -16.84 -6.49
C GLY A 115 1.38 -15.58 -5.70
N SER A 116 2.34 -14.99 -4.97
CA SER A 116 2.19 -13.62 -4.47
C SER A 116 2.24 -12.62 -5.63
N PRO A 117 1.66 -11.40 -5.49
CA PRO A 117 1.61 -10.42 -6.58
C PRO A 117 2.98 -10.11 -7.17
N GLY A 118 3.18 -10.31 -8.48
CA GLY A 118 4.45 -10.16 -9.18
C GLY A 118 5.35 -11.40 -9.17
N MET A 119 4.93 -12.47 -8.48
CA MET A 119 5.61 -13.77 -8.40
C MET A 119 4.76 -14.91 -8.94
N GLU A 120 3.84 -14.61 -9.84
CA GLU A 120 2.97 -15.60 -10.47
C GLU A 120 3.76 -16.49 -11.44
N GLU A 121 3.63 -17.82 -11.28
CA GLU A 121 4.19 -18.87 -12.15
C GLU A 121 3.10 -19.85 -12.57
N GLY A 122 2.44 -19.57 -13.69
CA GLY A 122 1.32 -20.38 -14.16
C GLY A 122 0.23 -20.52 -13.10
N ASN A 123 -0.16 -21.76 -12.77
CA ASN A 123 -1.19 -22.04 -11.76
C ASN A 123 -0.60 -22.41 -10.39
N ARG A 124 0.73 -22.39 -10.23
CA ARG A 124 1.38 -22.73 -8.98
C ARG A 124 1.18 -21.62 -7.95
N LYS A 125 0.85 -22.01 -6.73
CA LYS A 125 0.72 -21.13 -5.57
C LYS A 125 1.31 -21.81 -4.35
N ASP A 126 2.26 -21.16 -3.72
CA ASP A 126 2.78 -21.58 -2.42
C ASP A 126 2.00 -20.80 -1.33
N PRO A 127 1.61 -21.45 -0.21
CA PRO A 127 0.97 -20.72 0.88
C PRO A 127 1.93 -19.70 1.48
N TYR A 128 1.44 -18.51 1.82
CA TYR A 128 2.24 -17.49 2.47
C TYR A 128 1.40 -16.61 3.40
N ASP A 129 2.07 -16.03 4.39
CA ASP A 129 1.49 -15.09 5.32
C ASP A 129 1.93 -13.65 5.01
N VAL A 130 1.00 -12.72 5.20
CA VAL A 130 1.30 -11.30 5.38
C VAL A 130 1.37 -11.05 6.88
N PHE A 131 2.49 -10.53 7.36
CA PHE A 131 2.66 -10.19 8.78
C PHE A 131 2.51 -8.71 9.01
N LEU A 132 1.82 -8.34 10.09
CA LEU A 132 1.88 -7.00 10.66
C LEU A 132 3.08 -6.93 11.59
N VAL A 133 3.95 -5.94 11.36
CA VAL A 133 5.10 -5.63 12.21
C VAL A 133 4.69 -4.55 13.20
N ASN A 134 4.75 -4.85 14.48
CA ASN A 134 4.51 -3.90 15.55
C ASN A 134 5.71 -2.93 15.71
N ARG A 135 5.50 -1.80 16.38
CA ARG A 135 6.58 -0.81 16.60
C ARG A 135 7.76 -1.33 17.41
N ASN A 136 7.54 -2.33 18.27
CA ASN A 136 8.59 -3.03 19.05
C ASN A 136 9.30 -4.12 18.24
N GLY A 137 8.98 -4.33 16.95
CA GLY A 137 9.58 -5.34 16.08
C GLY A 137 8.93 -6.72 16.15
N SER A 138 8.02 -6.97 17.09
CA SER A 138 7.24 -8.23 17.09
C SER A 138 6.29 -8.30 15.87
N THR A 139 5.96 -9.51 15.45
CA THR A 139 5.09 -9.74 14.30
C THR A 139 3.86 -10.57 14.68
N ARG A 140 2.78 -10.40 13.92
CA ARG A 140 1.61 -11.27 13.95
C ARG A 140 1.05 -11.45 12.55
N THR A 141 0.42 -12.59 12.29
CA THR A 141 -0.27 -12.83 11.02
C THR A 141 -1.37 -11.77 10.81
N TYR A 142 -1.34 -11.14 9.65
CA TYR A 142 -2.32 -10.14 9.20
C TYR A 142 -3.26 -10.71 8.15
N ALA A 143 -2.75 -11.50 7.20
CA ALA A 143 -3.50 -12.25 6.20
C ALA A 143 -2.78 -13.55 5.84
N GLN A 144 -3.54 -14.52 5.31
CA GLN A 144 -3.02 -15.82 4.83
C GLN A 144 -3.54 -16.07 3.42
N TYR A 145 -2.70 -16.70 2.60
CA TYR A 145 -2.96 -16.97 1.17
C TYR A 145 -2.60 -18.38 0.79
#